data_75fd1d09b62df317bf780b359eafff98
#
_entry.id   75fd1d09b62df317bf780b359eafff98
#
_cell.length_a   1.000
_cell.length_b   1.000
_cell.length_c   1.000
_cell.angle_alpha   90.00
_cell.angle_beta   90.00
_cell.angle_gamma   90.00
#
_symmetry.space_group_name_H-M   'P 1'
#
loop_
_entity.id
_entity.type
_entity.pdbx_description
1 polymer ?
#
loop_
_entity_poly.entity_id
_entity_poly.type
_entity_poly.pdbx_seq_one_letter_code
_entity_poly.pdbx_strand_id
1 'polypeptide(L)'
;PMSDSGRQHFADAKDLFQVFVQAGLICLVIALVLGIWLWRRHRSSGFLIAGGLIPLASPLLIAIPLMINFDRSFVVFHELFFDNDLWIFDPRTDPIINYLPESLFMRNAVAILVLMSVLSVAVIIWGRWAGRRAARARLSAE
;
A
#
# COMPACT_ATOMS: atom_id res chain seq x y z
N PRO A 1 -11.93 10.39 -28.16
CA PRO A 1 -13.05 11.00 -27.45
C PRO A 1 -13.30 10.21 -26.18
N MET A 2 -13.84 10.88 -25.16
CA MET A 2 -14.18 10.31 -23.86
C MET A 2 -15.54 10.88 -23.46
N SER A 3 -16.43 10.05 -22.95
CA SER A 3 -17.76 10.44 -22.47
C SER A 3 -17.67 11.36 -21.23
N ASP A 4 -18.75 12.02 -20.88
CA ASP A 4 -18.80 12.82 -19.66
C ASP A 4 -18.68 11.93 -18.42
N SER A 5 -19.31 10.74 -18.44
CA SER A 5 -19.17 9.74 -17.37
C SER A 5 -17.72 9.28 -17.21
N GLY A 6 -17.04 8.97 -18.32
CA GLY A 6 -15.62 8.58 -18.27
C GLY A 6 -14.72 9.68 -17.71
N ARG A 7 -14.93 10.95 -18.12
CA ARG A 7 -14.19 12.08 -17.56
C ARG A 7 -14.43 12.24 -16.06
N GLN A 8 -15.67 12.09 -15.62
CA GLN A 8 -16.01 12.18 -14.19
C GLN A 8 -15.36 11.06 -13.42
N HIS A 9 -15.42 9.82 -13.89
CA HIS A 9 -14.75 8.71 -13.19
C HIS A 9 -13.25 8.94 -13.04
N PHE A 10 -12.55 9.43 -14.07
CA PHE A 10 -11.11 9.73 -13.93
C PHE A 10 -10.84 10.89 -12.97
N ALA A 11 -11.76 11.86 -12.84
CA ALA A 11 -11.65 12.90 -11.82
C ALA A 11 -11.81 12.31 -10.43
N ASP A 12 -12.84 11.48 -10.20
CA ASP A 12 -13.10 10.80 -8.93
C ASP A 12 -11.92 9.89 -8.54
N ALA A 13 -11.40 9.12 -9.50
CA ALA A 13 -10.22 8.27 -9.27
C ALA A 13 -8.98 9.09 -8.89
N LYS A 14 -8.74 10.23 -9.56
CA LYS A 14 -7.63 11.13 -9.20
C LYS A 14 -7.78 11.62 -7.76
N ASP A 15 -8.98 12.04 -7.36
CA ASP A 15 -9.24 12.53 -6.01
C ASP A 15 -9.03 11.43 -4.97
N LEU A 16 -9.48 10.20 -5.25
CA LEU A 16 -9.21 9.03 -4.41
C LEU A 16 -7.71 8.77 -4.25
N PHE A 17 -6.93 8.80 -5.35
CA PHE A 17 -5.47 8.65 -5.28
C PHE A 17 -4.81 9.76 -4.48
N GLN A 18 -5.27 11.01 -4.59
CA GLN A 18 -4.76 12.13 -3.78
C GLN A 18 -5.00 11.90 -2.30
N VAL A 19 -6.19 11.40 -1.92
CA VAL A 19 -6.49 11.02 -0.52
C VAL A 19 -5.54 9.94 -0.03
N PHE A 20 -5.28 8.89 -0.81
CA PHE A 20 -4.33 7.85 -0.42
C PHE A 20 -2.90 8.36 -0.26
N VAL A 21 -2.44 9.23 -1.16
CA VAL A 21 -1.10 9.84 -1.06
C VAL A 21 -1.00 10.71 0.19
N GLN A 22 -1.99 11.55 0.45
CA GLN A 22 -2.01 12.43 1.64
C GLN A 22 -2.05 11.60 2.93
N ALA A 23 -2.94 10.60 3.01
CA ALA A 23 -3.02 9.70 4.16
C ALA A 23 -1.68 8.96 4.37
N GLY A 24 -1.07 8.46 3.30
CA GLY A 24 0.24 7.81 3.35
C GLY A 24 1.34 8.73 3.88
N LEU A 25 1.39 9.98 3.43
CA LEU A 25 2.35 10.98 3.93
C LEU A 25 2.13 11.29 5.41
N ILE A 26 0.88 11.46 5.84
CA ILE A 26 0.53 11.68 7.25
C ILE A 26 0.97 10.47 8.09
N CYS A 27 0.64 9.25 7.67
CA CYS A 27 1.06 8.03 8.36
C CYS A 27 2.58 7.90 8.43
N LEU A 28 3.31 8.28 7.36
CA LEU A 28 4.77 8.27 7.36
C LEU A 28 5.34 9.26 8.40
N VAL A 29 4.82 10.48 8.45
CA VAL A 29 5.26 11.48 9.45
C VAL A 29 5.01 10.98 10.86
N ILE A 30 3.81 10.45 11.13
CA ILE A 30 3.46 9.87 12.43
C ILE A 30 4.41 8.72 12.77
N ALA A 31 4.67 7.80 11.85
CA ALA A 31 5.57 6.67 12.05
C ALA A 31 7.01 7.11 12.36
N LEU A 32 7.51 8.14 11.66
CA LEU A 32 8.85 8.69 11.92
C LEU A 32 8.92 9.34 13.30
N VAL A 33 7.95 10.18 13.66
CA VAL A 33 7.91 10.86 14.97
C VAL A 33 7.83 9.85 16.12
N LEU A 34 6.88 8.91 16.02
CA LEU A 34 6.72 7.85 17.02
C LEU A 34 7.93 6.91 17.07
N GLY A 35 8.48 6.58 15.92
CA GLY A 35 9.68 5.74 15.82
C GLY A 35 10.88 6.38 16.52
N ILE A 36 11.15 7.66 16.27
CA ILE A 36 12.22 8.41 16.93
C ILE A 36 11.95 8.52 18.43
N TRP A 37 10.73 8.80 18.84
CA TRP A 37 10.34 8.90 20.25
C TRP A 37 10.52 7.57 20.97
N LEU A 38 10.02 6.46 20.43
CA LEU A 38 10.18 5.12 20.97
C LEU A 38 11.65 4.70 21.07
N TRP A 39 12.43 4.99 20.03
CA TRP A 39 13.87 4.72 20.04
C TRP A 39 14.59 5.47 21.17
N ARG A 40 14.30 6.76 21.34
CA ARG A 40 14.90 7.58 22.41
C ARG A 40 14.45 7.15 23.78
N ARG A 41 13.18 6.78 23.95
CA ARG A 41 12.56 6.44 25.24
C ARG A 41 12.94 5.06 25.74
N HIS A 42 12.94 4.08 24.87
CA HIS A 42 13.11 2.67 25.25
C HIS A 42 14.45 2.07 24.84
N ARG A 43 15.22 2.73 23.98
CA ARG A 43 16.47 2.20 23.42
C ARG A 43 16.33 0.78 22.85
N SER A 44 15.14 0.45 22.36
CA SER A 44 14.76 -0.86 21.84
C SER A 44 14.29 -0.70 20.39
N SER A 45 14.58 -1.69 19.57
CA SER A 45 14.16 -1.77 18.16
C SER A 45 12.97 -2.71 17.93
N GLY A 46 12.36 -3.24 18.98
CA GLY A 46 11.24 -4.18 18.88
C GLY A 46 10.05 -3.62 18.10
N PHE A 47 9.80 -2.31 18.21
CA PHE A 47 8.74 -1.64 17.44
C PHE A 47 8.97 -1.67 15.92
N LEU A 48 10.23 -1.69 15.44
CA LEU A 48 10.54 -1.83 14.01
C LEU A 48 10.18 -3.22 13.52
N ILE A 49 10.42 -4.25 14.33
CA ILE A 49 10.07 -5.63 13.97
C ILE A 49 8.55 -5.77 13.91
N ALA A 50 7.84 -5.30 14.94
CA ALA A 50 6.37 -5.35 14.99
C ALA A 50 5.75 -4.52 13.83
N GLY A 51 6.27 -3.30 13.59
CA GLY A 51 5.85 -2.43 12.50
C GLY A 51 6.10 -2.98 11.10
N GLY A 52 7.10 -3.86 10.93
CA GLY A 52 7.36 -4.54 9.66
C GLY A 52 6.51 -5.80 9.47
N LEU A 53 6.09 -6.48 10.54
CA LEU A 53 5.29 -7.72 10.44
C LEU A 53 3.85 -7.45 9.97
N ILE A 54 3.23 -6.36 10.41
CA ILE A 54 1.86 -6.00 10.04
C ILE A 54 1.74 -5.75 8.52
N PRO A 55 2.55 -4.85 7.90
CA PRO A 55 2.50 -4.65 6.46
C PRO A 55 2.96 -5.88 5.65
N LEU A 56 3.73 -6.80 6.23
CA LEU A 56 4.12 -8.04 5.57
C LEU A 56 2.96 -9.01 5.43
N ALA A 57 2.01 -9.00 6.37
CA ALA A 57 0.81 -9.86 6.32
C ALA A 57 -0.28 -9.31 5.37
N SER A 58 -0.39 -7.99 5.21
CA SER A 58 -1.45 -7.36 4.41
C SER A 58 -1.46 -7.76 2.94
N PRO A 59 -0.31 -7.94 2.23
CA PRO A 59 -0.30 -8.39 0.85
C PRO A 59 -1.03 -9.72 0.63
N LEU A 60 -0.95 -10.65 1.59
CA LEU A 60 -1.63 -11.95 1.47
C LEU A 60 -3.15 -11.80 1.46
N LEU A 61 -3.70 -10.89 2.29
CA LEU A 61 -5.13 -10.63 2.36
C LEU A 61 -5.68 -10.01 1.07
N ILE A 62 -4.86 -9.23 0.36
CA ILE A 62 -5.22 -8.58 -0.90
C ILE A 62 -4.96 -9.52 -2.09
N ALA A 63 -3.82 -10.22 -2.09
CA ALA A 63 -3.44 -11.09 -3.19
C ALA A 63 -4.38 -12.28 -3.37
N ILE A 64 -4.86 -12.88 -2.30
CA ILE A 64 -5.72 -14.07 -2.37
C ILE A 64 -7.00 -13.80 -3.16
N PRO A 65 -7.83 -12.79 -2.85
CA PRO A 65 -9.02 -12.47 -3.66
C PRO A 65 -8.68 -12.15 -5.12
N LEU A 66 -7.62 -11.35 -5.37
CA LEU A 66 -7.19 -10.99 -6.72
C LEU A 66 -6.79 -12.20 -7.55
N MET A 67 -6.10 -13.19 -6.95
CA MET A 67 -5.69 -14.42 -7.64
C MET A 67 -6.86 -15.39 -7.88
N ILE A 68 -7.86 -15.40 -7.01
CA ILE A 68 -9.03 -16.28 -7.17
C ILE A 68 -9.94 -15.76 -8.28
N ASN A 69 -10.25 -14.47 -8.28
CA ASN A 69 -11.14 -13.86 -9.27
C ASN A 69 -10.86 -12.34 -9.35
N PHE A 70 -10.09 -11.94 -10.35
CA PHE A 70 -9.73 -10.54 -10.56
C PHE A 70 -10.95 -9.68 -10.86
N ASP A 71 -11.85 -10.11 -11.78
CA ASP A 71 -13.01 -9.34 -12.19
C ASP A 71 -13.89 -9.00 -10.98
N ARG A 72 -14.17 -10.00 -10.14
CA ARG A 72 -14.96 -9.75 -8.93
C ARG A 72 -14.25 -8.82 -7.94
N SER A 73 -12.94 -8.98 -7.77
CA SER A 73 -12.15 -8.11 -6.90
C SER A 73 -12.11 -6.68 -7.42
N PHE A 74 -12.04 -6.52 -8.75
CA PHE A 74 -12.10 -5.23 -9.43
C PHE A 74 -13.45 -4.54 -9.21
N VAL A 75 -14.55 -5.26 -9.37
CA VAL A 75 -15.90 -4.76 -9.10
C VAL A 75 -16.04 -4.37 -7.63
N VAL A 76 -15.69 -5.25 -6.70
CA VAL A 76 -15.77 -4.98 -5.25
C VAL A 76 -14.93 -3.75 -4.86
N PHE A 77 -13.75 -3.59 -5.46
CA PHE A 77 -12.93 -2.40 -5.24
C PHE A 77 -13.68 -1.13 -5.68
N HIS A 78 -14.29 -1.13 -6.87
CA HIS A 78 -15.00 0.03 -7.36
C HIS A 78 -16.25 0.35 -6.53
N GLU A 79 -17.05 -0.67 -6.19
CA GLU A 79 -18.22 -0.52 -5.29
C GLU A 79 -17.85 -0.01 -3.88
N LEU A 80 -16.63 -0.32 -3.40
CA LEU A 80 -16.16 0.14 -2.09
C LEU A 80 -15.74 1.61 -2.08
N PHE A 81 -15.18 2.09 -3.19
CA PHE A 81 -14.55 3.42 -3.26
C PHE A 81 -15.34 4.45 -4.08
N PHE A 82 -16.33 4.02 -4.85
CA PHE A 82 -17.13 4.92 -5.68
C PHE A 82 -18.62 4.66 -5.45
N ASP A 83 -19.35 5.71 -5.13
CA ASP A 83 -20.81 5.67 -4.89
C ASP A 83 -21.61 5.77 -6.20
N ASN A 84 -20.99 5.41 -7.35
CA ASN A 84 -21.59 5.54 -8.68
C ASN A 84 -21.05 4.44 -9.63
N ASP A 85 -21.70 4.27 -10.79
CA ASP A 85 -21.37 3.29 -11.81
C ASP A 85 -20.58 3.89 -13.00
N LEU A 86 -19.98 5.07 -12.85
CA LEU A 86 -19.27 5.78 -13.92
C LEU A 86 -17.97 5.09 -14.35
N TRP A 87 -17.49 4.12 -13.59
CA TRP A 87 -16.34 3.26 -13.88
C TRP A 87 -16.66 2.12 -14.88
N ILE A 88 -17.96 1.89 -15.17
CA ILE A 88 -18.38 0.90 -16.18
C ILE A 88 -18.35 1.55 -17.55
N PHE A 89 -17.21 1.38 -18.24
CA PHE A 89 -17.00 1.99 -19.55
C PHE A 89 -17.62 1.20 -20.69
N ASP A 90 -18.26 1.91 -21.65
CA ASP A 90 -18.62 1.37 -22.96
C ASP A 90 -17.47 1.63 -23.94
N PRO A 91 -16.83 0.60 -24.53
CA PRO A 91 -15.72 0.77 -25.48
C PRO A 91 -16.04 1.64 -26.68
N ARG A 92 -17.34 1.83 -27.02
CA ARG A 92 -17.78 2.67 -28.15
C ARG A 92 -17.71 4.16 -27.82
N THR A 93 -17.97 4.53 -26.58
CA THR A 93 -17.94 5.92 -26.09
C THR A 93 -16.63 6.27 -25.41
N ASP A 94 -16.02 5.29 -24.75
CA ASP A 94 -14.79 5.41 -23.97
C ASP A 94 -13.72 4.40 -24.44
N PRO A 95 -13.13 4.60 -25.63
CA PRO A 95 -12.14 3.67 -26.19
C PRO A 95 -10.90 3.50 -25.32
N ILE A 96 -10.67 4.35 -24.31
CA ILE A 96 -9.57 4.25 -23.35
C ILE A 96 -9.55 2.90 -22.63
N ILE A 97 -10.72 2.26 -22.41
CA ILE A 97 -10.81 0.95 -21.74
C ILE A 97 -10.05 -0.14 -22.52
N ASN A 98 -9.92 -0.02 -23.84
CA ASN A 98 -9.16 -0.96 -24.65
C ASN A 98 -7.63 -0.86 -24.40
N TYR A 99 -7.16 0.27 -23.82
CA TYR A 99 -5.77 0.51 -23.45
C TYR A 99 -5.49 0.26 -21.95
N LEU A 100 -6.53 -0.09 -21.21
CA LEU A 100 -6.46 -0.42 -19.78
C LEU A 100 -6.83 -1.89 -19.53
N PRO A 101 -6.06 -2.85 -20.07
CA PRO A 101 -6.39 -4.27 -19.93
C PRO A 101 -6.22 -4.72 -18.48
N GLU A 102 -6.96 -5.76 -18.09
CA GLU A 102 -6.88 -6.42 -16.78
C GLU A 102 -5.42 -6.68 -16.36
N SER A 103 -4.59 -7.16 -17.30
CA SER A 103 -3.18 -7.44 -17.06
C SER A 103 -2.36 -6.22 -16.61
N LEU A 104 -2.77 -5.00 -16.95
CA LEU A 104 -2.13 -3.77 -16.48
C LEU A 104 -2.39 -3.58 -14.99
N PHE A 105 -3.64 -3.70 -14.58
CA PHE A 105 -4.04 -3.56 -13.17
C PHE A 105 -3.43 -4.66 -12.31
N MET A 106 -3.47 -5.91 -12.80
CA MET A 106 -2.87 -7.05 -12.10
C MET A 106 -1.36 -6.87 -11.91
N ARG A 107 -0.61 -6.45 -12.93
CA ARG A 107 0.84 -6.19 -12.82
C ARG A 107 1.15 -5.09 -11.82
N ASN A 108 0.38 -4.00 -11.83
CA ASN A 108 0.56 -2.92 -10.86
C ASN A 108 0.23 -3.37 -9.44
N ALA A 109 -0.85 -4.13 -9.24
CA ALA A 109 -1.19 -4.69 -7.94
C ALA A 109 -0.05 -5.59 -7.41
N VAL A 110 0.44 -6.52 -8.24
CA VAL A 110 1.57 -7.41 -7.88
C VAL A 110 2.82 -6.59 -7.55
N ALA A 111 3.15 -5.57 -8.34
CA ALA A 111 4.32 -4.71 -8.11
C ALA A 111 4.22 -3.99 -6.75
N ILE A 112 3.05 -3.46 -6.40
CA ILE A 112 2.80 -2.80 -5.11
C ILE A 112 2.96 -3.81 -3.96
N LEU A 113 2.36 -5.00 -4.07
CA LEU A 113 2.44 -6.04 -3.04
C LEU A 113 3.88 -6.53 -2.82
N VAL A 114 4.64 -6.71 -3.91
CA VAL A 114 6.07 -7.07 -3.84
C VAL A 114 6.87 -5.95 -3.17
N LEU A 115 6.68 -4.70 -3.57
CA LEU A 115 7.38 -3.56 -2.98
C LEU A 115 7.08 -3.42 -1.48
N MET A 116 5.81 -3.55 -1.07
CA MET A 116 5.41 -3.56 0.34
C MET A 116 6.11 -4.67 1.11
N SER A 117 6.16 -5.89 0.55
CA SER A 117 6.82 -7.03 1.18
C SER A 117 8.31 -6.82 1.34
N VAL A 118 9.00 -6.32 0.30
CA VAL A 118 10.45 -6.02 0.33
C VAL A 118 10.76 -4.96 1.38
N LEU A 119 10.00 -3.86 1.41
CA LEU A 119 10.19 -2.79 2.40
C LEU A 119 9.93 -3.29 3.83
N SER A 120 8.91 -4.12 4.04
CA SER A 120 8.60 -4.72 5.34
C SER A 120 9.73 -5.61 5.83
N VAL A 121 10.27 -6.47 4.97
CA VAL A 121 11.43 -7.32 5.28
C VAL A 121 12.66 -6.47 5.60
N ALA A 122 12.92 -5.41 4.83
CA ALA A 122 14.04 -4.50 5.09
C ALA A 122 13.93 -3.82 6.47
N VAL A 123 12.73 -3.37 6.85
CA VAL A 123 12.48 -2.77 8.18
C VAL A 123 12.71 -3.80 9.31
N ILE A 124 12.24 -5.04 9.12
CA ILE A 124 12.46 -6.12 10.10
C ILE A 124 13.95 -6.44 10.26
N ILE A 125 14.68 -6.57 9.16
CA ILE A 125 16.13 -6.84 9.18
C ILE A 125 16.86 -5.69 9.88
N TRP A 126 16.52 -4.45 9.55
CA TRP A 126 17.10 -3.27 10.19
C TRP A 126 16.81 -3.23 11.68
N GLY A 127 15.58 -3.52 12.10
CA GLY A 127 15.20 -3.61 13.53
C GLY A 127 16.01 -4.65 14.28
N ARG A 128 16.20 -5.83 13.69
CA ARG A 128 17.04 -6.90 14.29
C ARG A 128 18.51 -6.48 14.41
N TRP A 129 19.06 -5.89 13.36
CA TRP A 129 20.45 -5.42 13.37
C TRP A 129 20.68 -4.29 14.38
N ALA A 130 19.79 -3.29 14.46
CA ALA A 130 19.85 -2.21 15.43
C ALA A 130 19.75 -2.71 16.86
N GLY A 131 18.87 -3.69 17.13
CA GLY A 131 18.75 -4.31 18.44
C GLY A 131 20.01 -5.06 18.88
N ARG A 132 20.63 -5.81 17.96
CA ARG A 132 21.90 -6.51 18.23
C ARG A 132 23.04 -5.55 18.55
N ARG A 133 23.14 -4.42 17.82
CA ARG A 133 24.15 -3.37 18.09
C ARG A 133 23.94 -2.73 19.46
N ALA A 134 22.71 -2.40 19.81
CA ALA A 134 22.39 -1.83 21.11
C ALA A 134 22.72 -2.78 22.26
N ALA A 135 22.44 -4.08 22.09
CA ALA A 135 22.79 -5.10 23.10
C ALA A 135 24.31 -5.24 23.28
N ARG A 136 25.08 -5.30 22.19
CA ARG A 136 26.56 -5.37 22.25
C ARG A 136 27.18 -4.15 22.93
N ALA A 137 26.67 -2.94 22.63
CA ALA A 137 27.16 -1.72 23.24
C ALA A 137 26.93 -1.66 24.77
N ARG A 138 25.89 -2.31 25.28
CA ARG A 138 25.63 -2.42 26.71
C ARG A 138 26.64 -3.35 27.39
N LEU A 139 26.87 -4.53 26.78
CA LEU A 139 27.83 -5.53 27.32
C LEU A 139 29.30 -5.03 27.32
N SER A 140 29.65 -4.09 26.45
CA SER A 140 31.00 -3.51 26.42
C SER A 140 31.19 -2.34 27.39
N ALA A 141 30.13 -1.88 28.05
CA ALA A 141 30.16 -0.78 29.01
C ALA A 141 30.10 -1.25 30.49
N GLU A 142 29.87 -2.56 30.69
CA GLU A 142 29.99 -3.29 31.97
C GLU A 142 31.39 -3.88 32.15
#